data_dd940fcaf7e7d51344e875e8d3a298eb
#
_entry.id   dd940fcaf7e7d51344e875e8d3a298eb
#
_cell.length_a   1.000
_cell.length_b   1.000
_cell.length_c   1.000
_cell.angle_alpha   90.00
_cell.angle_beta   90.00
_cell.angle_gamma   90.00
#
_symmetry.space_group_name_H-M   'P 1'
#
loop_
_entity.id
_entity.type
_entity.pdbx_description
1 polymer ?
#
loop_
_entity_poly.entity_id
_entity_poly.type
_entity_poly.pdbx_seq_one_letter_code
_entity_poly.pdbx_strand_id
1 'polypeptide(L)'
;VKIMFIPLPFFSPMDPLPGIELNELMDYLFLFFLSSIRLSSFLISSPFLGSKNIPLNVKIVFSMVISFFYFGYISETEVNQYVMDNLLMIVIVEAIIGISLGLTLSIWFSAATLAGEKMAASTGLGFSQMVDPETGGQTPVISIILDLFLITVFLSLNGHLIAIDFLFKSFE
;
A
#
# COMPACT_ATOMS: atom_id res chain seq x y z
N VAL A 1 -24.34 -9.81 -4.23
CA VAL A 1 -23.38 -8.70 -4.39
C VAL A 1 -24.18 -7.53 -4.91
N LYS A 2 -24.59 -6.64 -4.01
CA LYS A 2 -25.31 -5.40 -4.33
C LYS A 2 -24.24 -4.37 -4.68
N ILE A 3 -24.07 -4.11 -5.96
CA ILE A 3 -23.31 -2.93 -6.39
C ILE A 3 -24.16 -1.72 -5.98
N MET A 4 -23.82 -1.14 -4.84
CA MET A 4 -24.42 0.08 -4.37
C MET A 4 -23.77 1.22 -5.18
N PHE A 5 -24.50 1.75 -6.14
CA PHE A 5 -24.14 2.99 -6.82
C PHE A 5 -24.10 4.09 -5.76
N ILE A 6 -22.91 4.47 -5.31
CA ILE A 6 -22.70 5.62 -4.44
C ILE A 6 -22.82 6.84 -5.36
N PRO A 7 -23.80 7.73 -5.15
CA PRO A 7 -23.83 8.98 -5.89
C PRO A 7 -22.58 9.78 -5.51
N LEU A 8 -21.78 10.10 -6.52
CA LEU A 8 -20.67 11.04 -6.37
C LEU A 8 -21.27 12.33 -5.75
N PRO A 9 -20.76 12.84 -4.63
CA PRO A 9 -21.31 14.00 -3.93
C PRO A 9 -21.19 15.30 -4.76
N PHE A 10 -20.68 15.22 -5.98
CA PHE A 10 -20.40 16.36 -6.84
C PHE A 10 -21.58 16.84 -7.69
N PHE A 11 -22.75 16.16 -7.68
CA PHE A 11 -23.92 16.56 -8.46
C PHE A 11 -25.21 16.35 -7.69
N SER A 12 -25.58 17.30 -6.85
CA SER A 12 -26.99 17.54 -6.57
C SER A 12 -27.52 18.51 -7.65
N PRO A 13 -28.62 18.18 -8.35
CA PRO A 13 -29.03 18.91 -9.54
C PRO A 13 -29.73 20.27 -9.27
N MET A 14 -29.66 20.84 -8.08
CA MET A 14 -30.42 22.04 -7.73
C MET A 14 -29.71 23.11 -6.88
N ASP A 15 -28.45 22.95 -6.56
CA ASP A 15 -27.71 24.05 -5.94
C ASP A 15 -27.00 24.86 -7.03
N PRO A 16 -27.17 26.23 -7.06
CA PRO A 16 -26.30 27.07 -7.88
C PRO A 16 -24.88 26.76 -7.38
N LEU A 17 -23.98 26.35 -8.30
CA LEU A 17 -22.59 25.99 -8.06
C LEU A 17 -22.11 26.56 -6.71
N PRO A 18 -22.05 25.80 -5.63
CA PRO A 18 -21.51 26.31 -4.39
C PRO A 18 -20.08 26.70 -4.74
N GLY A 19 -19.74 27.94 -4.59
CA GLY A 19 -18.35 28.34 -4.69
C GLY A 19 -17.64 27.53 -3.64
N ILE A 20 -16.88 26.47 -4.06
CA ILE A 20 -16.00 25.72 -3.16
C ILE A 20 -15.14 26.81 -2.52
N GLU A 21 -15.32 27.04 -1.24
CA GLU A 21 -14.50 28.01 -0.54
C GLU A 21 -13.04 27.58 -0.68
N LEU A 22 -12.15 28.49 -0.94
CA LEU A 22 -10.73 28.19 -1.19
C LEU A 22 -10.15 27.34 -0.04
N ASN A 23 -10.65 27.54 1.17
CA ASN A 23 -10.28 26.82 2.37
C ASN A 23 -10.70 25.34 2.29
N GLU A 24 -11.93 25.03 1.87
CA GLU A 24 -12.40 23.66 1.70
C GLU A 24 -11.57 22.91 0.65
N LEU A 25 -11.24 23.58 -0.46
CA LEU A 25 -10.39 22.98 -1.48
C LEU A 25 -8.99 22.66 -0.94
N MET A 26 -8.43 23.53 -0.12
CA MET A 26 -7.11 23.32 0.50
C MET A 26 -7.14 22.14 1.47
N ASP A 27 -8.19 22.00 2.27
CA ASP A 27 -8.37 20.88 3.21
C ASP A 27 -8.48 19.56 2.46
N TYR A 28 -9.22 19.52 1.38
CA TYR A 28 -9.34 18.34 0.52
C TYR A 28 -8.04 17.96 -0.16
N LEU A 29 -7.29 18.90 -0.69
CA LEU A 29 -5.98 18.64 -1.27
C LEU A 29 -4.98 18.13 -0.22
N PHE A 30 -5.08 18.66 1.00
CA PHE A 30 -4.22 18.24 2.09
C PHE A 30 -4.48 16.79 2.51
N LEU A 31 -5.73 16.39 2.68
CA LEU A 31 -6.10 15.00 2.98
C LEU A 31 -5.68 14.04 1.87
N PHE A 32 -5.89 14.42 0.62
CA PHE A 32 -5.42 13.64 -0.53
C PHE A 32 -3.90 13.45 -0.50
N PHE A 33 -3.16 14.49 -0.15
CA PHE A 33 -1.71 14.43 -0.06
C PHE A 33 -1.24 13.52 1.09
N LEU A 34 -1.86 13.62 2.27
CA LEU A 34 -1.55 12.76 3.42
C LEU A 34 -1.84 11.29 3.12
N SER A 35 -3.01 10.98 2.56
CA SER A 35 -3.35 9.61 2.18
C SER A 35 -2.41 9.05 1.10
N SER A 36 -1.96 9.89 0.15
CA SER A 36 -0.93 9.50 -0.83
C SER A 36 0.40 9.15 -0.18
N ILE A 37 0.82 9.85 0.87
CA ILE A 37 2.07 9.57 1.59
C ILE A 37 1.99 8.21 2.28
N ARG A 38 0.90 7.92 3.00
CA ARG A 38 0.72 6.63 3.66
C ARG A 38 0.71 5.48 2.67
N LEU A 39 -0.05 5.61 1.58
CA LEU A 39 -0.13 4.61 0.51
C LEU A 39 1.22 4.40 -0.18
N SER A 40 1.94 5.48 -0.54
CA SER A 40 3.25 5.35 -1.18
C SER A 40 4.27 4.68 -0.27
N SER A 41 4.29 5.02 1.01
CA SER A 41 5.16 4.42 2.02
C SER A 41 4.89 2.92 2.19
N PHE A 42 3.60 2.53 2.21
CA PHE A 42 3.18 1.13 2.21
C PHE A 42 3.63 0.38 0.96
N LEU A 43 3.41 0.96 -0.24
CA LEU A 43 3.79 0.33 -1.51
C LEU A 43 5.30 0.16 -1.65
N ILE A 44 6.08 1.12 -1.17
CA ILE A 44 7.55 1.03 -1.20
C ILE A 44 8.06 -0.05 -0.26
N SER A 45 7.41 -0.22 0.90
CA SER A 45 7.82 -1.18 1.93
C SER A 45 7.25 -2.59 1.72
N SER A 46 6.20 -2.75 0.89
CA SER A 46 5.55 -4.04 0.64
C SER A 46 6.40 -4.95 -0.24
N PRO A 47 6.38 -6.29 -0.06
CA PRO A 47 7.23 -7.21 -0.80
C PRO A 47 6.92 -7.26 -2.30
N PHE A 48 5.65 -7.15 -2.70
CA PHE A 48 5.25 -7.28 -4.10
C PHE A 48 5.56 -6.06 -4.95
N LEU A 49 5.21 -4.89 -4.43
CA LEU A 49 5.33 -3.62 -5.14
C LEU A 49 6.63 -2.91 -4.77
N GLY A 50 7.30 -3.37 -3.68
CA GLY A 50 8.60 -2.92 -3.24
C GLY A 50 9.76 -3.39 -4.13
N SER A 51 9.54 -4.34 -5.06
CA SER A 51 10.60 -4.91 -5.89
C SER A 51 11.39 -3.83 -6.63
N LYS A 52 12.71 -4.08 -6.82
CA LYS A 52 13.63 -3.17 -7.51
C LYS A 52 13.29 -2.98 -8.99
N ASN A 53 12.54 -3.91 -9.56
CA ASN A 53 12.16 -3.90 -10.98
C ASN A 53 11.09 -2.85 -11.31
N ILE A 54 10.35 -2.37 -10.31
CA ILE A 54 9.33 -1.35 -10.50
C ILE A 54 9.93 0.03 -10.18
N PRO A 55 10.00 0.96 -11.15
CA PRO A 55 10.51 2.31 -10.91
C PRO A 55 9.71 3.02 -9.82
N LEU A 56 10.40 3.82 -8.99
CA LEU A 56 9.78 4.58 -7.90
C LEU A 56 8.61 5.47 -8.40
N ASN A 57 8.77 6.05 -9.58
CA ASN A 57 7.75 6.91 -10.18
C ASN A 57 6.42 6.17 -10.40
N VAL A 58 6.47 4.90 -10.82
CA VAL A 58 5.28 4.07 -11.01
C VAL A 58 4.57 3.80 -9.68
N LYS A 59 5.33 3.55 -8.60
CA LYS A 59 4.78 3.35 -7.26
C LYS A 59 4.07 4.60 -6.75
N ILE A 60 4.67 5.77 -6.96
CA ILE A 60 4.09 7.06 -6.56
C ILE A 60 2.81 7.33 -7.35
N VAL A 61 2.82 7.19 -8.68
CA VAL A 61 1.62 7.39 -9.51
C VAL A 61 0.51 6.42 -9.11
N PHE A 62 0.84 5.15 -8.87
CA PHE A 62 -0.13 4.15 -8.45
C PHE A 62 -0.73 4.47 -7.06
N SER A 63 0.08 4.96 -6.12
CA SER A 63 -0.41 5.40 -4.82
C SER A 63 -1.37 6.60 -4.93
N MET A 64 -1.05 7.56 -5.80
CA MET A 64 -1.92 8.71 -6.07
C MET A 64 -3.27 8.29 -6.66
N VAL A 65 -3.27 7.34 -7.59
CA VAL A 65 -4.51 6.82 -8.20
C VAL A 65 -5.37 6.13 -7.15
N ILE A 66 -4.79 5.26 -6.32
CA ILE A 66 -5.54 4.59 -5.25
C ILE A 66 -6.06 5.62 -4.23
N SER A 67 -5.23 6.59 -3.85
CA SER A 67 -5.62 7.67 -2.93
C SER A 67 -6.80 8.49 -3.48
N PHE A 68 -6.83 8.74 -4.78
CA PHE A 68 -7.93 9.43 -5.42
C PHE A 68 -9.26 8.64 -5.33
N PHE A 69 -9.21 7.31 -5.53
CA PHE A 69 -10.39 6.48 -5.34
C PHE A 69 -10.84 6.40 -3.88
N TYR A 70 -9.89 6.37 -2.95
CA TYR A 70 -10.17 6.33 -1.53
C TYR A 70 -10.75 7.64 -1.02
N PHE A 71 -10.29 8.78 -1.55
CA PHE A 71 -10.78 10.10 -1.21
C PHE A 71 -12.31 10.24 -1.40
N GLY A 72 -12.88 9.62 -2.43
CA GLY A 72 -14.35 9.57 -2.61
C GLY A 72 -15.10 8.75 -1.54
N TYR A 73 -14.39 8.04 -0.68
CA TYR A 73 -14.96 7.23 0.40
C TYR A 73 -14.87 7.89 1.79
N ILE A 74 -13.91 8.81 1.98
CA ILE A 74 -13.75 9.55 3.24
C ILE A 74 -14.96 10.48 3.42
N SER A 75 -15.74 10.29 4.48
CA SER A 75 -16.83 11.18 4.83
C SER A 75 -16.29 12.49 5.42
N GLU A 76 -16.96 13.59 5.15
CA GLU A 76 -16.61 14.98 5.54
C GLU A 76 -16.34 15.20 7.05
N THR A 77 -16.68 14.22 7.89
CA THR A 77 -16.61 14.36 9.36
C THR A 77 -15.19 14.36 9.93
N GLU A 78 -14.19 13.92 9.18
CA GLU A 78 -12.82 13.77 9.71
C GLU A 78 -11.88 14.94 9.35
N VAL A 79 -12.29 15.80 8.41
CA VAL A 79 -11.47 16.91 7.91
C VAL A 79 -11.11 17.93 9.00
N ASN A 80 -11.97 18.10 9.98
CA ASN A 80 -11.82 19.14 11.02
C ASN A 80 -10.82 18.82 12.15
N GLN A 81 -10.23 17.63 12.18
CA GLN A 81 -9.36 17.22 13.29
C GLN A 81 -7.85 17.41 13.04
N TYR A 82 -7.46 17.65 11.81
CA TYR A 82 -6.05 17.89 11.50
C TYR A 82 -5.71 19.38 11.65
N VAL A 83 -5.44 19.77 12.89
CA VAL A 83 -4.97 21.14 13.20
C VAL A 83 -3.59 21.36 12.56
N MET A 84 -3.47 22.42 11.75
CA MET A 84 -2.28 22.78 10.95
C MET A 84 -0.99 23.05 11.76
N ASP A 85 -1.01 22.90 13.07
CA ASP A 85 0.10 23.36 13.93
C ASP A 85 1.40 22.54 13.80
N ASN A 86 1.38 21.29 13.24
CA ASN A 86 2.57 20.46 13.09
C ASN A 86 2.53 19.56 11.85
N LEU A 87 2.42 20.14 10.66
CA LEU A 87 2.39 19.43 9.38
C LEU A 87 3.51 18.40 9.21
N LEU A 88 4.73 18.77 9.58
CA LEU A 88 5.88 17.86 9.50
C LEU A 88 5.70 16.61 10.36
N MET A 89 5.14 16.76 11.56
CA MET A 89 4.90 15.63 12.45
C MET A 89 3.84 14.68 11.85
N ILE A 90 2.77 15.22 11.30
CA ILE A 90 1.70 14.45 10.66
C ILE A 90 2.26 13.65 9.48
N VAL A 91 3.02 14.28 8.59
CA VAL A 91 3.66 13.61 7.44
C VAL A 91 4.57 12.47 7.89
N ILE A 92 5.37 12.68 8.95
CA ILE A 92 6.26 11.65 9.49
C ILE A 92 5.44 10.47 10.06
N VAL A 93 4.38 10.75 10.80
CA VAL A 93 3.51 9.71 11.38
C VAL A 93 2.83 8.90 10.26
N GLU A 94 2.29 9.57 9.22
CA GLU A 94 1.69 8.91 8.06
C GLU A 94 2.68 7.97 7.35
N ALA A 95 3.90 8.45 7.15
CA ALA A 95 4.95 7.64 6.54
C ALA A 95 5.32 6.44 7.41
N ILE A 96 5.44 6.60 8.73
CA ILE A 96 5.76 5.52 9.67
C ILE A 96 4.65 4.46 9.68
N ILE A 97 3.39 4.86 9.69
CA ILE A 97 2.25 3.93 9.63
C ILE A 97 2.30 3.11 8.33
N GLY A 98 2.46 3.77 7.17
CA GLY A 98 2.56 3.07 5.89
C GLY A 98 3.74 2.09 5.85
N ILE A 99 4.92 2.52 6.30
CA ILE A 99 6.11 1.66 6.36
C ILE A 99 5.88 0.46 7.30
N SER A 100 5.31 0.66 8.47
CA SER A 100 5.09 -0.42 9.44
C SER A 100 4.18 -1.51 8.91
N LEU A 101 3.10 -1.15 8.22
CA LEU A 101 2.19 -2.09 7.57
C LEU A 101 2.88 -2.85 6.43
N GLY A 102 3.64 -2.16 5.58
CA GLY A 102 4.38 -2.79 4.49
C GLY A 102 5.49 -3.72 4.99
N LEU A 103 6.22 -3.33 6.04
CA LEU A 103 7.24 -4.16 6.67
C LEU A 103 6.65 -5.43 7.29
N THR A 104 5.45 -5.35 7.89
CA THR A 104 4.77 -6.52 8.45
C THR A 104 4.57 -7.59 7.38
N LEU A 105 4.09 -7.21 6.19
CA LEU A 105 3.97 -8.13 5.06
C LEU A 105 5.34 -8.61 4.58
N SER A 106 6.32 -7.71 4.48
CA SER A 106 7.68 -8.04 4.03
C SER A 106 8.35 -9.09 4.92
N ILE A 107 8.17 -9.01 6.24
CA ILE A 107 8.69 -10.00 7.19
C ILE A 107 8.06 -11.38 6.94
N TRP A 108 6.77 -11.45 6.66
CA TRP A 108 6.07 -12.70 6.36
C TRP A 108 6.65 -13.41 5.13
N PHE A 109 6.89 -12.65 4.04
CA PHE A 109 7.47 -13.20 2.82
C PHE A 109 8.93 -13.59 3.01
N SER A 110 9.72 -12.74 3.68
CA SER A 110 11.11 -13.06 4.01
C SER A 110 11.26 -14.32 4.86
N ALA A 111 10.29 -14.65 5.70
CA ALA A 111 10.31 -15.88 6.49
C ALA A 111 10.24 -17.13 5.60
N ALA A 112 9.45 -17.12 4.51
CA ALA A 112 9.38 -18.22 3.56
C ALA A 112 10.71 -18.40 2.79
N THR A 113 11.30 -17.30 2.33
CA THR A 113 12.59 -17.29 1.65
C THR A 113 13.68 -17.88 2.55
N LEU A 114 13.75 -17.43 3.82
CA LEU A 114 14.70 -17.95 4.81
C LEU A 114 14.48 -19.44 5.12
N ALA A 115 13.22 -19.89 5.18
CA ALA A 115 12.92 -21.31 5.36
C ALA A 115 13.45 -22.15 4.18
N GLY A 116 13.28 -21.64 2.95
CA GLY A 116 13.82 -22.26 1.74
C GLY A 116 15.34 -22.36 1.74
N GLU A 117 16.04 -21.31 2.16
CA GLU A 117 17.50 -21.30 2.31
C GLU A 117 17.98 -22.38 3.31
N LYS A 118 17.30 -22.47 4.45
CA LYS A 118 17.60 -23.48 5.47
C LYS A 118 17.40 -24.91 4.95
N MET A 119 16.30 -25.13 4.21
CA MET A 119 16.04 -26.44 3.57
C MET A 119 17.10 -26.76 2.52
N ALA A 120 17.47 -25.81 1.66
CA ALA A 120 18.51 -25.98 0.67
C ALA A 120 19.86 -26.33 1.29
N ALA A 121 20.22 -25.64 2.38
CA ALA A 121 21.45 -25.88 3.10
C ALA A 121 21.48 -27.32 3.74
N SER A 122 20.36 -27.73 4.33
CA SER A 122 20.29 -29.07 5.00
C SER A 122 20.28 -30.24 4.03
N THR A 123 19.76 -30.04 2.81
CA THR A 123 19.70 -31.08 1.76
C THR A 123 20.95 -31.09 0.86
N GLY A 124 21.92 -30.22 1.07
CA GLY A 124 23.10 -30.10 0.21
C GLY A 124 22.82 -29.40 -1.14
N LEU A 125 21.60 -28.95 -1.39
CA LEU A 125 21.20 -28.27 -2.62
C LEU A 125 21.50 -26.75 -2.59
N GLY A 126 22.22 -26.28 -1.58
CA GLY A 126 22.61 -24.87 -1.46
C GLY A 126 23.47 -24.33 -2.60
N PHE A 127 24.08 -25.21 -3.39
CA PHE A 127 24.84 -24.84 -4.60
C PHE A 127 23.97 -24.64 -5.85
N SER A 128 22.72 -25.14 -5.84
CA SER A 128 21.78 -24.89 -6.94
C SER A 128 21.17 -23.50 -6.79
N GLN A 129 21.90 -22.49 -7.28
CA GLN A 129 21.50 -21.09 -7.22
C GLN A 129 20.85 -20.64 -8.53
N MET A 130 19.82 -19.85 -8.41
CA MET A 130 19.15 -19.17 -9.51
C MET A 130 19.07 -17.67 -9.23
N VAL A 131 18.98 -16.87 -10.26
CA VAL A 131 18.76 -15.42 -10.09
C VAL A 131 17.32 -15.20 -9.65
N ASP A 132 17.16 -14.63 -8.47
CA ASP A 132 15.86 -14.25 -7.94
C ASP A 132 15.28 -13.07 -8.75
N PRO A 133 14.10 -13.20 -9.32
CA PRO A 133 13.50 -12.14 -10.14
C PRO A 133 13.12 -10.89 -9.32
N GLU A 134 12.94 -11.01 -8.00
CA GLU A 134 12.55 -9.88 -7.15
C GLU A 134 13.75 -9.07 -6.68
N THR A 135 14.77 -9.73 -6.20
CA THR A 135 15.96 -9.07 -5.62
C THR A 135 17.13 -8.93 -6.60
N GLY A 136 17.14 -9.73 -7.68
CA GLY A 136 18.26 -9.86 -8.61
C GLY A 136 19.48 -10.54 -8.01
N GLY A 137 19.38 -11.08 -6.78
CA GLY A 137 20.41 -11.85 -6.10
C GLY A 137 20.43 -13.31 -6.52
N GLN A 138 21.50 -14.02 -6.15
CA GLN A 138 21.56 -15.48 -6.32
C GLN A 138 21.01 -16.14 -5.06
N THR A 139 19.92 -16.86 -5.20
CA THR A 139 19.24 -17.58 -4.12
C THR A 139 19.07 -19.05 -4.49
N PRO A 140 19.00 -19.97 -3.50
CA PRO A 140 18.71 -21.37 -3.76
C PRO A 140 17.35 -21.54 -4.45
N VAL A 141 17.27 -22.44 -5.41
CA VAL A 141 16.02 -22.70 -6.18
C VAL A 141 14.85 -23.07 -5.27
N ILE A 142 15.11 -23.76 -4.14
CA ILE A 142 14.08 -24.13 -3.16
C ILE A 142 13.45 -22.88 -2.54
N SER A 143 14.24 -21.84 -2.24
CA SER A 143 13.73 -20.57 -1.69
C SER A 143 12.80 -19.87 -2.67
N ILE A 144 13.18 -19.81 -3.94
CA ILE A 144 12.35 -19.20 -5.00
C ILE A 144 11.03 -19.95 -5.16
N ILE A 145 11.05 -21.29 -5.13
CA ILE A 145 9.84 -22.11 -5.23
C ILE A 145 8.90 -21.84 -4.04
N LEU A 146 9.43 -21.76 -2.82
CA LEU A 146 8.62 -21.49 -1.62
C LEU A 146 8.04 -20.07 -1.65
N ASP A 147 8.81 -19.10 -2.11
CA ASP A 147 8.35 -17.72 -2.23
C ASP A 147 7.23 -17.59 -3.27
N LEU A 148 7.41 -18.17 -4.46
CA LEU A 148 6.37 -18.21 -5.49
C LEU A 148 5.11 -18.93 -5.02
N PHE A 149 5.27 -20.03 -4.26
CA PHE A 149 4.14 -20.74 -3.67
C PHE A 149 3.39 -19.86 -2.66
N LEU A 150 4.12 -19.16 -1.78
CA LEU A 150 3.53 -18.24 -0.80
C LEU A 150 2.78 -17.09 -1.49
N ILE A 151 3.38 -16.50 -2.53
CA ILE A 151 2.73 -15.46 -3.34
C ILE A 151 1.42 -15.99 -3.94
N THR A 152 1.45 -17.16 -4.54
CA THR A 152 0.26 -17.78 -5.16
C THR A 152 -0.85 -18.03 -4.14
N VAL A 153 -0.52 -18.56 -2.97
CA VAL A 153 -1.47 -18.78 -1.87
C VAL A 153 -2.02 -17.45 -1.35
N PHE A 154 -1.17 -16.46 -1.15
CA PHE A 154 -1.58 -15.13 -0.69
C PHE A 154 -2.56 -14.46 -1.66
N LEU A 155 -2.30 -14.51 -2.96
CA LEU A 155 -3.20 -13.98 -3.99
C LEU A 155 -4.51 -14.78 -4.05
N SER A 156 -4.45 -16.11 -3.96
CA SER A 156 -5.63 -16.98 -3.96
C SER A 156 -6.56 -16.71 -2.77
N LEU A 157 -6.02 -16.36 -1.61
CA LEU A 157 -6.76 -15.98 -0.42
C LEU A 157 -7.22 -14.51 -0.41
N ASN A 158 -7.03 -13.79 -1.53
CA ASN A 158 -7.29 -12.33 -1.61
C ASN A 158 -6.51 -11.51 -0.57
N GLY A 159 -5.35 -11.99 -0.14
CA GLY A 159 -4.52 -11.34 0.87
C GLY A 159 -4.13 -9.89 0.50
N HIS A 160 -3.96 -9.61 -0.79
CA HIS A 160 -3.72 -8.26 -1.28
C HIS A 160 -4.91 -7.31 -1.01
N LEU A 161 -6.16 -7.79 -1.11
CA LEU A 161 -7.34 -6.99 -0.78
C LEU A 161 -7.45 -6.76 0.72
N ILE A 162 -7.15 -7.78 1.52
CA ILE A 162 -7.12 -7.67 2.98
C ILE A 162 -6.07 -6.65 3.42
N ALA A 163 -4.88 -6.65 2.81
CA ALA A 163 -3.82 -5.70 3.12
C ALA A 163 -4.23 -4.26 2.80
N ILE A 164 -4.93 -4.04 1.68
CA ILE A 164 -5.47 -2.73 1.30
C ILE A 164 -6.60 -2.30 2.25
N ASP A 165 -7.49 -3.22 2.64
CA ASP A 165 -8.57 -2.95 3.59
C ASP A 165 -8.02 -2.55 4.97
N PHE A 166 -6.98 -3.24 5.45
CA PHE A 166 -6.29 -2.84 6.68
C PHE A 166 -5.67 -1.46 6.59
N LEU A 167 -5.09 -1.12 5.45
CA LEU A 167 -4.50 0.19 5.23
C LEU A 167 -5.59 1.28 5.27
N PHE A 168 -6.75 1.02 4.66
CA PHE A 168 -7.87 1.96 4.69
C PHE A 168 -8.47 2.12 6.09
N LYS A 169 -8.66 1.03 6.82
CA LYS A 169 -9.12 1.06 8.22
C LYS A 169 -8.15 1.77 9.17
N SER A 170 -6.88 1.85 8.80
CA SER A 170 -5.90 2.57 9.61
C SER A 170 -6.02 4.10 9.51
N PHE A 171 -6.92 4.61 8.65
CA PHE A 171 -7.27 6.04 8.61
C PHE A 171 -8.42 6.40 9.56
N GLU A 172 -9.20 5.41 10.01
CA GLU A 172 -10.24 5.54 11.04
C GLU A 172 -9.60 5.60 12.46
#